data_13d294cb244df9ebb27907ea93458d95
#
_entry.id   13d294cb244df9ebb27907ea93458d95
#
_cell.length_a   1.000
_cell.length_b   1.000
_cell.length_c   1.000
_cell.angle_alpha   90.00
_cell.angle_beta   90.00
_cell.angle_gamma   90.00
#
_symmetry.space_group_name_H-M   'P 1'
#
loop_
_entity.id
_entity.type
_entity.pdbx_description
1 polymer ?
#
loop_
_entity_poly.entity_id
_entity_poly.type
_entity_poly.pdbx_seq_one_letter_code
_entity_poly.pdbx_strand_id
1 'polypeptide(L)'
;MSQTLADHVDSVRSKNAGPFWVTIDIFCGDEDAFKYVCSALTTHMVSEVMQQPVDNLKRFEIPSLNVIKFSLPRPITQGHFKDRDMHGAQWAVLLQEIELG
;
A
#
# COMPACT_ATOMS: atom_id res chain seq x y z
N MET A 1 6.91 4.38 -21.56
CA MET A 1 6.47 3.24 -20.75
C MET A 1 6.19 3.67 -19.34
N SER A 2 5.09 3.17 -18.81
CA SER A 2 4.74 3.45 -17.43
C SER A 2 5.64 2.71 -16.48
N GLN A 3 5.96 3.34 -15.37
CA GLN A 3 6.69 2.69 -14.30
C GLN A 3 5.74 2.44 -13.14
N THR A 4 5.97 1.33 -12.46
CA THR A 4 5.14 0.96 -11.32
C THR A 4 5.77 1.45 -10.03
N LEU A 5 5.02 1.35 -8.94
CA LEU A 5 5.56 1.70 -7.63
C LEU A 5 6.84 0.92 -7.34
N ALA A 6 6.87 -0.36 -7.69
CA ALA A 6 8.04 -1.20 -7.43
C ALA A 6 9.30 -0.66 -8.12
N ASP A 7 9.15 0.04 -9.23
CA ASP A 7 10.29 0.59 -9.96
C ASP A 7 10.91 1.80 -9.26
N HIS A 8 10.19 2.41 -8.34
CA HIS A 8 10.61 3.65 -7.69
C HIS A 8 11.05 3.46 -6.25
N VAL A 9 10.76 2.31 -5.65
CA VAL A 9 11.01 2.10 -4.22
C VAL A 9 11.89 0.90 -4.01
N ASP A 10 12.45 0.84 -2.81
CA ASP A 10 13.34 -0.26 -2.42
C ASP A 10 12.53 -1.53 -2.15
N SER A 11 11.47 -1.41 -1.40
CA SER A 11 10.60 -2.55 -1.12
C SER A 11 9.24 -2.08 -0.62
N VAL A 12 8.25 -2.96 -0.74
CA VAL A 12 6.93 -2.77 -0.17
C VAL A 12 6.61 -4.00 0.65
N ARG A 13 6.22 -3.81 1.88
CA ARG A 13 5.89 -4.92 2.77
C ARG A 13 4.53 -4.69 3.40
N SER A 14 3.77 -5.74 3.51
CA SER A 14 2.49 -5.68 4.18
C SER A 14 2.37 -6.84 5.14
N LYS A 15 1.56 -6.63 6.17
CA LYS A 15 1.30 -7.65 7.17
C LYS A 15 -0.04 -7.42 7.83
N ASN A 16 -0.61 -8.48 8.37
CA ASN A 16 -1.81 -8.36 9.18
C ASN A 16 -1.45 -7.76 10.54
N ALA A 17 -2.22 -6.77 10.93
CA ALA A 17 -2.05 -6.11 12.23
C ALA A 17 -3.29 -6.43 13.05
N GLY A 18 -3.32 -7.63 13.60
CA GLY A 18 -4.50 -8.16 14.26
C GLY A 18 -5.47 -8.77 13.24
N PRO A 19 -6.64 -9.21 13.68
CA PRO A 19 -7.56 -9.95 12.81
C PRO A 19 -8.26 -9.09 11.76
N PHE A 20 -8.32 -7.77 11.96
CA PHE A 20 -9.14 -6.92 11.10
C PHE A 20 -8.36 -5.79 10.42
N TRP A 21 -7.06 -5.71 10.60
CA TRP A 21 -6.26 -4.63 10.06
C TRP A 21 -5.09 -5.14 9.26
N VAL A 22 -4.69 -4.33 8.29
CA VAL A 22 -3.49 -4.57 7.49
C VAL A 22 -2.65 -3.31 7.54
N THR A 23 -1.34 -3.47 7.68
CA THR A 23 -0.41 -2.35 7.53
C THR A 23 0.46 -2.60 6.32
N ILE A 24 0.74 -1.54 5.57
CA ILE A 24 1.58 -1.62 4.39
C ILE A 24 2.66 -0.55 4.54
N ASP A 25 3.92 -0.98 4.48
CA ASP A 25 5.05 -0.08 4.58
C ASP A 25 5.77 -0.02 3.25
N ILE A 26 5.94 1.18 2.73
CA ILE A 26 6.65 1.43 1.48
C ILE A 26 8.00 2.02 1.84
N PHE A 27 9.05 1.25 1.62
CA PHE A 27 10.42 1.66 1.90
C PHE A 27 11.00 2.25 0.63
N CYS A 28 11.07 3.58 0.58
CA CYS A 28 11.44 4.25 -0.65
C CYS A 28 12.94 4.20 -0.93
N GLY A 29 13.75 4.04 0.11
CA GLY A 29 15.19 3.87 -0.04
C GLY A 29 16.00 5.14 0.06
N ASP A 30 15.51 6.24 -0.51
CA ASP A 30 16.18 7.52 -0.40
C ASP A 30 15.18 8.66 -0.40
N GLU A 31 15.68 9.86 -0.19
CA GLU A 31 14.83 11.03 -0.04
C GLU A 31 14.14 11.42 -1.34
N ASP A 32 14.85 11.29 -2.46
CA ASP A 32 14.26 11.65 -3.75
C ASP A 32 13.12 10.72 -4.12
N ALA A 33 13.31 9.42 -3.91
CA ALA A 33 12.24 8.45 -4.15
C ALA A 33 11.08 8.70 -3.20
N PHE A 34 11.36 9.01 -1.95
CA PHE A 34 10.32 9.30 -0.97
C PHE A 34 9.47 10.49 -1.42
N LYS A 35 10.12 11.58 -1.81
CA LYS A 35 9.42 12.78 -2.26
C LYS A 35 8.58 12.51 -3.50
N TYR A 36 9.16 11.79 -4.45
CA TYR A 36 8.45 11.47 -5.67
C TYR A 36 7.20 10.63 -5.38
N VAL A 37 7.35 9.58 -4.60
CA VAL A 37 6.25 8.68 -4.31
C VAL A 37 5.18 9.38 -3.47
N CYS A 38 5.57 10.22 -2.51
CA CYS A 38 4.60 10.99 -1.73
C CYS A 38 3.71 11.83 -2.62
N SER A 39 4.26 12.35 -3.71
CA SER A 39 3.55 13.20 -4.65
C SER A 39 2.75 12.38 -5.66
N ALA A 40 3.35 11.31 -6.18
CA ALA A 40 2.76 10.53 -7.26
C ALA A 40 1.73 9.50 -6.77
N LEU A 41 1.99 8.88 -5.62
CA LEU A 41 1.08 7.88 -5.08
C LEU A 41 0.07 8.54 -4.16
N THR A 42 -1.15 8.69 -4.66
CA THR A 42 -2.21 9.30 -3.86
C THR A 42 -2.91 8.23 -3.02
N THR A 43 -3.51 8.69 -1.93
CA THR A 43 -4.32 7.79 -1.10
C THR A 43 -5.48 7.22 -1.89
N HIS A 44 -6.03 7.99 -2.82
CA HIS A 44 -7.11 7.53 -3.67
C HIS A 44 -6.71 6.33 -4.53
N MET A 45 -5.49 6.36 -5.09
CA MET A 45 -5.00 5.23 -5.87
C MET A 45 -4.92 3.96 -5.03
N VAL A 46 -4.46 4.11 -3.78
CA VAL A 46 -4.39 2.97 -2.87
C VAL A 46 -5.78 2.47 -2.52
N SER A 47 -6.73 3.39 -2.32
CA SER A 47 -8.10 3.00 -1.99
C SER A 47 -8.73 2.19 -3.12
N GLU A 48 -8.47 2.56 -4.37
CA GLU A 48 -9.00 1.82 -5.50
C GLU A 48 -8.43 0.41 -5.58
N VAL A 49 -7.12 0.30 -5.42
CA VAL A 49 -6.45 -1.00 -5.50
C VAL A 49 -6.92 -1.92 -4.37
N MET A 50 -7.07 -1.36 -3.18
CA MET A 50 -7.50 -2.14 -2.02
C MET A 50 -9.01 -2.32 -1.93
N GLN A 51 -9.76 -1.65 -2.80
CA GLN A 51 -11.21 -1.69 -2.79
C GLN A 51 -11.79 -1.27 -1.44
N GLN A 52 -11.23 -0.19 -0.90
CA GLN A 52 -11.65 0.39 0.37
C GLN A 52 -11.96 1.85 0.17
N PRO A 53 -12.94 2.39 0.90
CA PRO A 53 -13.16 3.85 0.88
C PRO A 53 -11.91 4.59 1.36
N VAL A 54 -11.65 5.73 0.77
CA VAL A 54 -10.50 6.55 1.16
C VAL A 54 -10.51 6.84 2.66
N ASP A 55 -11.69 7.05 3.22
CA ASP A 55 -11.82 7.37 4.64
C ASP A 55 -11.37 6.25 5.57
N ASN A 56 -11.30 5.02 5.06
CA ASN A 56 -10.84 3.90 5.86
C ASN A 56 -9.32 3.76 5.87
N LEU A 57 -8.63 4.51 5.01
CA LEU A 57 -7.17 4.43 4.93
C LEU A 57 -6.54 5.52 5.78
N LYS A 58 -5.54 5.13 6.54
CA LYS A 58 -4.70 6.07 7.27
C LYS A 58 -3.33 6.08 6.62
N ARG A 59 -2.86 7.25 6.29
CA ARG A 59 -1.57 7.41 5.62
C ARG A 59 -0.62 8.15 6.54
N PHE A 60 0.56 7.59 6.69
CA PHE A 60 1.61 8.19 7.50
C PHE A 60 2.86 8.34 6.64
N GLU A 61 3.39 9.54 6.57
CA GLU A 61 4.64 9.79 5.86
C GLU A 61 5.72 10.03 6.89
N ILE A 62 6.77 9.23 6.82
CA ILE A 62 7.85 9.26 7.81
C ILE A 62 9.14 9.65 7.11
N PRO A 63 9.41 10.96 6.95
CA PRO A 63 10.58 11.41 6.18
C PRO A 63 11.92 10.93 6.73
N SER A 64 12.02 10.81 8.05
CA SER A 64 13.27 10.38 8.66
C SER A 64 13.68 8.97 8.25
N LEU A 65 12.74 8.17 7.81
CA LEU A 65 12.99 6.80 7.39
C LEU A 65 12.76 6.58 5.91
N ASN A 66 12.29 7.60 5.20
CA ASN A 66 11.87 7.50 3.80
C ASN A 66 10.82 6.39 3.62
N VAL A 67 9.85 6.36 4.52
CA VAL A 67 8.81 5.35 4.54
C VAL A 67 7.44 6.01 4.45
N ILE A 68 6.56 5.42 3.65
CA ILE A 68 5.15 5.76 3.61
C ILE A 68 4.40 4.56 4.13
N LYS A 69 3.59 4.77 5.16
CA LYS A 69 2.86 3.69 5.80
C LYS A 69 1.36 3.88 5.61
N PHE A 70 0.68 2.81 5.27
CA PHE A 70 -0.78 2.79 5.22
C PHE A 70 -1.30 1.81 6.24
N SER A 71 -2.40 2.20 6.89
CA SER A 71 -3.13 1.32 7.77
C SER A 71 -4.57 1.30 7.30
N LEU A 72 -5.13 0.13 7.12
CA LEU A 72 -6.49 0.00 6.60
C LEU A 72 -7.16 -1.25 7.16
N PRO A 73 -8.49 -1.27 7.16
CA PRO A 73 -9.21 -2.47 7.53
C PRO A 73 -8.88 -3.58 6.53
N ARG A 74 -8.75 -4.79 7.02
CA ARG A 74 -8.48 -5.93 6.17
C ARG A 74 -9.63 -6.08 5.17
N PRO A 75 -9.34 -6.04 3.87
CA PRO A 75 -10.40 -6.21 2.87
C PRO A 75 -10.98 -7.62 2.97
N ILE A 76 -12.27 -7.68 3.19
CA ILE A 76 -12.98 -8.94 3.29
C ILE A 76 -14.21 -8.84 2.41
N THR A 77 -14.38 -9.78 1.52
CA THR A 77 -15.57 -9.88 0.72
C THR A 77 -16.56 -10.74 1.49
N GLN A 78 -17.61 -10.14 1.93
CA GLN A 78 -18.55 -10.79 2.82
C GLN A 78 -19.32 -11.91 2.15
N GLY A 79 -19.44 -12.99 2.87
CA GLY A 79 -20.30 -14.08 2.46
C GLY A 79 -19.75 -14.93 1.34
N HIS A 80 -18.55 -14.70 0.92
CA HIS A 80 -17.95 -15.48 -0.15
C HIS A 80 -16.88 -16.39 0.37
N PHE A 81 -17.21 -17.65 0.43
CA PHE A 81 -16.22 -18.65 0.78
C PHE A 81 -15.06 -18.70 -0.22
N LYS A 82 -15.28 -18.14 -1.38
CA LYS A 82 -14.22 -18.06 -2.39
C LYS A 82 -13.20 -17.00 -2.08
N ASP A 83 -13.53 -16.14 -1.16
CA ASP A 83 -12.55 -15.18 -0.75
C ASP A 83 -11.43 -15.91 -0.12
N ARG A 84 -10.33 -15.81 -0.76
CA ARG A 84 -9.15 -16.39 -0.21
C ARG A 84 -8.66 -15.48 0.86
N ASP A 85 -8.31 -16.08 1.97
CA ASP A 85 -7.57 -15.33 2.97
C ASP A 85 -6.24 -14.99 2.36
N MET A 86 -6.11 -13.78 1.91
CA MET A 86 -4.82 -13.34 1.42
C MET A 86 -3.87 -13.17 2.59
N HIS A 87 -2.69 -13.69 2.42
CA HIS A 87 -1.63 -13.42 3.37
C HIS A 87 -1.32 -11.93 3.36
N GLY A 88 -0.93 -11.39 4.52
CA GLY A 88 -0.60 -9.98 4.59
C GLY A 88 0.37 -9.55 3.51
N ALA A 89 1.32 -10.41 3.16
CA ALA A 89 2.33 -10.08 2.16
C ALA A 89 1.76 -9.87 0.76
N GLN A 90 0.60 -10.43 0.46
CA GLN A 90 0.00 -10.30 -0.87
C GLN A 90 -0.55 -8.90 -1.14
N TRP A 91 -0.89 -8.16 -0.11
CA TRP A 91 -1.34 -6.78 -0.31
C TRP A 91 -0.22 -5.90 -0.85
N ALA A 92 1.02 -6.20 -0.46
CA ALA A 92 2.18 -5.47 -0.98
C ALA A 92 2.31 -5.65 -2.48
N VAL A 93 2.05 -6.85 -2.98
CA VAL A 93 2.13 -7.13 -4.41
C VAL A 93 1.17 -6.27 -5.20
N LEU A 94 -0.05 -6.10 -4.70
CA LEU A 94 -1.03 -5.26 -5.37
C LEU A 94 -0.56 -3.82 -5.49
N LEU A 95 0.03 -3.29 -4.42
CA LEU A 95 0.54 -1.93 -4.45
C LEU A 95 1.74 -1.77 -5.37
N GLN A 96 2.60 -2.77 -5.40
CA GLN A 96 3.79 -2.72 -6.25
C GLN A 96 3.45 -2.54 -7.72
N GLU A 97 2.28 -2.97 -8.13
CA GLU A 97 1.87 -2.92 -9.52
C GLU A 97 1.17 -1.62 -9.92
N ILE A 98 0.97 -0.71 -8.98
CA ILE A 98 0.36 0.58 -9.28
C ILE A 98 1.27 1.38 -10.21
N GLU A 99 0.72 1.86 -11.31
CA GLU A 99 1.48 2.65 -12.26
C GLU A 99 1.57 4.09 -11.79
N LEU A 100 2.78 4.61 -11.72
CA LEU A 100 3.03 5.98 -11.28
C LEU A 100 3.46 6.90 -12.42
N GLY A 101 3.83 6.36 -13.53
CA GLY A 101 4.20 7.19 -14.66
C GLY A 101 5.60 6.95 -15.21
#